data_8ab0bdd9da27938548b6af6ab91fc233
#
_entry.id   8ab0bdd9da27938548b6af6ab91fc233
#
_cell.length_a   1.000
_cell.length_b   1.000
_cell.length_c   1.000
_cell.angle_alpha   90.00
_cell.angle_beta   90.00
_cell.angle_gamma   90.00
#
_symmetry.space_group_name_H-M   'P 1'
#
loop_
_entity.id
_entity.type
_entity.pdbx_description
1 polymer ?
#
loop_
_entity_poly.entity_id
_entity_poly.type
_entity_poly.pdbx_seq_one_letter_code
_entity_poly.pdbx_strand_id
1 'polypeptide(L)'
;LQGNLDPAVLYGSPDAIRLISGLVIGVLAFFSLIGLYTVQPNQAAVLSLFGEYVGTVKDNGLRWNNPFYSKKKVSQRVRNFESGRLKVNELDGSPIEIAAVIVWQVVDSAEAVYNVEDYESFVHIQAESAVRTMATSYPYDQHEDGKLALRSHAAEVSQHLRDELQERLADAGVHVLDARISHL
;
A
#
# COMPACT_ATOMS: atom_id res chain seq x y z
N LEU A 1 51.43 44.80 33.42
CA LEU A 1 50.24 45.00 32.59
C LEU A 1 49.39 43.69 32.58
N GLN A 2 48.63 43.43 33.66
CA GLN A 2 47.64 42.40 33.71
C GLN A 2 46.35 43.00 33.12
N GLY A 3 46.00 42.65 31.88
CA GLY A 3 44.70 42.93 31.29
C GLY A 3 43.66 42.05 31.96
N ASN A 4 42.90 42.61 32.88
CA ASN A 4 41.72 42.01 33.45
C ASN A 4 40.66 41.95 32.33
N LEU A 5 40.53 40.83 31.67
CA LEU A 5 39.43 40.58 30.75
C LEU A 5 38.12 40.50 31.55
N ASP A 6 37.24 41.48 31.32
CA ASP A 6 35.92 41.49 31.96
C ASP A 6 35.20 40.20 31.69
N PRO A 7 34.77 39.46 32.75
CA PRO A 7 34.04 38.20 32.60
C PRO A 7 32.75 38.31 31.75
N ALA A 8 32.21 39.51 31.64
CA ALA A 8 31.07 39.81 30.73
C ALA A 8 31.40 39.63 29.24
N VAL A 9 32.67 39.76 28.85
CA VAL A 9 33.14 39.57 27.46
C VAL A 9 33.30 38.09 27.14
N LEU A 10 33.60 37.26 28.15
CA LEU A 10 33.75 35.80 28.00
C LEU A 10 32.43 35.01 28.04
N TYR A 11 31.43 35.52 28.79
CA TYR A 11 30.16 34.81 29.01
C TYR A 11 28.96 35.49 28.36
N GLY A 12 29.11 36.59 27.67
CA GLY A 12 28.02 37.40 27.12
C GLY A 12 27.21 38.13 28.19
N SER A 13 26.41 39.11 27.80
CA SER A 13 25.48 39.76 28.73
C SER A 13 24.38 38.77 29.15
N PRO A 14 23.85 38.84 30.40
CA PRO A 14 22.78 37.96 30.86
C PRO A 14 21.53 37.99 29.95
N ASP A 15 21.32 39.10 29.27
CA ASP A 15 20.24 39.25 28.30
C ASP A 15 20.52 38.51 26.97
N ALA A 16 21.77 38.48 26.51
CA ALA A 16 22.18 37.71 25.34
C ALA A 16 22.04 36.19 25.61
N ILE A 17 22.39 35.72 26.80
CA ILE A 17 22.24 34.31 27.20
C ILE A 17 20.75 33.90 27.23
N ARG A 18 19.89 34.79 27.76
CA ARG A 18 18.42 34.55 27.77
C ARG A 18 17.84 34.50 26.36
N LEU A 19 18.25 35.41 25.47
CA LEU A 19 17.82 35.41 24.07
C LEU A 19 18.25 34.15 23.32
N ILE A 20 19.51 33.76 23.48
CA ILE A 20 20.06 32.56 22.84
C ILE A 20 19.34 31.29 23.38
N SER A 21 19.15 31.18 24.70
CA SER A 21 18.45 30.04 25.30
C SER A 21 16.99 29.99 24.84
N GLY A 22 16.29 31.11 24.76
CA GLY A 22 14.93 31.20 24.23
C GLY A 22 14.85 30.78 22.77
N LEU A 23 15.79 31.19 21.96
CA LEU A 23 15.88 30.78 20.54
C LEU A 23 16.11 29.27 20.41
N VAL A 24 17.06 28.72 21.17
CA VAL A 24 17.35 27.27 21.16
C VAL A 24 16.12 26.45 21.59
N ILE A 25 15.47 26.87 22.67
CA ILE A 25 14.23 26.19 23.14
C ILE A 25 13.13 26.28 22.07
N GLY A 26 12.95 27.45 21.45
CA GLY A 26 11.99 27.64 20.37
C GLY A 26 12.25 26.74 19.15
N VAL A 27 13.50 26.63 18.74
CA VAL A 27 13.91 25.72 17.65
C VAL A 27 13.67 24.26 18.03
N LEU A 28 14.05 23.84 19.22
CA LEU A 28 13.80 22.45 19.70
C LEU A 28 12.31 22.14 19.78
N ALA A 29 11.50 23.07 20.27
CA ALA A 29 10.04 22.91 20.32
C ALA A 29 9.44 22.80 18.91
N PHE A 30 9.89 23.64 17.97
CA PHE A 30 9.45 23.58 16.57
C PHE A 30 9.79 22.23 15.91
N PHE A 31 11.02 21.75 16.07
CA PHE A 31 11.43 20.44 15.58
C PHE A 31 10.62 19.29 16.22
N SER A 32 10.32 19.42 17.51
CA SER A 32 9.51 18.42 18.21
C SER A 32 8.08 18.33 17.63
N LEU A 33 7.49 19.47 17.21
CA LEU A 33 6.16 19.48 16.61
C LEU A 33 6.12 18.84 15.21
N ILE A 34 7.19 18.91 14.43
CA ILE A 34 7.28 18.28 13.10
C ILE A 34 7.18 16.74 13.20
N GLY A 35 7.59 16.16 14.34
CA GLY A 35 7.48 14.72 14.59
C GLY A 35 6.05 14.20 14.78
N LEU A 36 5.07 15.08 15.00
CA LEU A 36 3.67 14.68 15.18
C LEU A 36 3.02 14.28 13.87
N TYR A 37 2.27 13.19 13.90
CA TYR A 37 1.45 12.73 12.78
C TYR A 37 0.25 11.93 13.26
N THR A 38 -0.76 11.81 12.40
CA THR A 38 -1.98 11.05 12.70
C THR A 38 -2.07 9.81 11.82
N VAL A 39 -2.49 8.70 12.41
CA VAL A 39 -2.81 7.45 11.71
C VAL A 39 -4.31 7.22 11.85
N GLN A 40 -5.01 7.07 10.73
CA GLN A 40 -6.45 6.82 10.72
C GLN A 40 -6.74 5.32 10.98
N PRO A 41 -7.96 4.97 11.41
CA PRO A 41 -8.38 3.57 11.48
C PRO A 41 -8.26 2.89 10.12
N ASN A 42 -7.75 1.65 10.09
CA ASN A 42 -7.45 0.89 8.88
C ASN A 42 -6.48 1.61 7.92
N GLN A 43 -5.52 2.30 8.49
CA GLN A 43 -4.39 2.91 7.79
C GLN A 43 -3.10 2.53 8.50
N ALA A 44 -2.06 2.24 7.75
CA ALA A 44 -0.73 2.04 8.27
C ALA A 44 0.19 3.17 7.80
N ALA A 45 1.13 3.58 8.65
CA ALA A 45 2.20 4.49 8.30
C ALA A 45 3.51 3.71 8.20
N VAL A 46 4.04 3.61 6.99
CA VAL A 46 5.36 3.02 6.71
C VAL A 46 6.41 4.10 6.93
N LEU A 47 7.34 3.83 7.83
CA LEU A 47 8.40 4.75 8.24
C LEU A 47 9.72 4.36 7.58
N SER A 48 10.40 5.34 7.01
CA SER A 48 11.74 5.17 6.47
C SER A 48 12.68 6.31 6.90
N LEU A 49 13.95 6.00 7.09
CA LEU A 49 15.01 6.94 7.38
C LEU A 49 16.03 6.89 6.25
N PHE A 50 16.16 7.99 5.49
CA PHE A 50 17.08 8.09 4.35
C PHE A 50 16.96 6.93 3.33
N GLY A 51 15.73 6.41 3.14
CA GLY A 51 15.46 5.30 2.23
C GLY A 51 15.50 3.91 2.88
N GLU A 52 15.98 3.77 4.10
CA GLU A 52 15.96 2.51 4.83
C GLU A 52 14.64 2.32 5.60
N TYR A 53 14.05 1.14 5.51
CA TYR A 53 12.83 0.79 6.23
C TYR A 53 13.11 0.70 7.74
N VAL A 54 12.35 1.44 8.53
CA VAL A 54 12.47 1.46 10.00
C VAL A 54 11.36 0.65 10.67
N GLY A 55 10.15 0.71 10.12
CA GLY A 55 9.01 -0.02 10.69
C GLY A 55 7.68 0.49 10.15
N THR A 56 6.60 -0.22 10.51
CA THR A 56 5.23 0.13 10.14
C THR A 56 4.39 0.35 11.39
N VAL A 57 3.74 1.51 11.48
CA VAL A 57 2.83 1.86 12.58
C VAL A 57 1.39 1.64 12.12
N LYS A 58 0.70 0.70 12.77
CA LYS A 58 -0.71 0.35 12.50
C LYS A 58 -1.68 0.94 13.53
N ASP A 59 -1.17 1.34 14.69
CA ASP A 59 -1.98 1.90 15.75
C ASP A 59 -2.49 3.28 15.37
N ASN A 60 -3.79 3.47 15.42
CA ASN A 60 -4.47 4.73 15.10
C ASN A 60 -4.28 5.80 16.18
N GLY A 61 -4.56 7.03 15.81
CA GLY A 61 -4.50 8.20 16.68
C GLY A 61 -3.32 9.12 16.37
N LEU A 62 -3.09 10.05 17.31
CA LEU A 62 -1.96 10.98 17.24
C LEU A 62 -0.70 10.25 17.72
N ARG A 63 0.32 10.26 16.88
CA ARG A 63 1.62 9.63 17.17
C ARG A 63 2.74 10.65 17.00
N TRP A 64 3.82 10.41 17.71
CA TRP A 64 5.05 11.16 17.57
C TRP A 64 6.19 10.25 17.17
N ASN A 65 7.02 10.73 16.25
CA ASN A 65 8.20 10.00 15.84
C ASN A 65 9.31 10.98 15.44
N ASN A 66 10.51 10.47 15.17
CA ASN A 66 11.62 11.29 14.74
C ASN A 66 11.21 12.16 13.51
N PRO A 67 11.43 13.48 13.56
CA PRO A 67 11.11 14.40 12.46
C PRO A 67 11.73 14.03 11.10
N PHE A 68 12.89 13.34 11.13
CA PHE A 68 13.62 12.92 9.93
C PHE A 68 13.04 11.68 9.26
N TYR A 69 12.07 11.00 9.89
CA TYR A 69 11.42 9.85 9.27
C TYR A 69 10.47 10.30 8.16
N SER A 70 10.67 9.76 6.98
CA SER A 70 9.67 9.80 5.91
C SER A 70 8.50 8.89 6.27
N LYS A 71 7.28 9.34 6.00
CA LYS A 71 6.04 8.67 6.41
C LYS A 71 5.16 8.45 5.18
N LYS A 72 5.04 7.22 4.71
CA LYS A 72 4.14 6.85 3.62
C LYS A 72 2.91 6.15 4.20
N LYS A 73 1.73 6.75 4.03
CA LYS A 73 0.47 6.21 4.56
C LYS A 73 -0.16 5.29 3.53
N VAL A 74 -0.53 4.09 3.95
CA VAL A 74 -1.17 3.06 3.13
C VAL A 74 -2.51 2.71 3.75
N SER A 75 -3.58 2.73 2.96
CA SER A 75 -4.90 2.30 3.40
C SER A 75 -4.98 0.78 3.39
N GLN A 76 -5.41 0.21 4.51
CA GLN A 76 -5.67 -1.23 4.68
C GLN A 76 -7.16 -1.56 4.55
N ARG A 77 -7.98 -0.62 4.08
CA ARG A 77 -9.40 -0.83 3.85
C ARG A 77 -9.62 -1.77 2.69
N VAL A 78 -10.70 -2.53 2.76
CA VAL A 78 -11.15 -3.38 1.65
C VAL A 78 -11.52 -2.50 0.45
N ARG A 79 -11.08 -2.90 -0.73
CA ARG A 79 -11.32 -2.24 -2.00
C ARG A 79 -11.89 -3.20 -3.01
N ASN A 80 -12.69 -2.68 -3.93
CA ASN A 80 -13.21 -3.42 -5.06
C ASN A 80 -12.59 -2.90 -6.35
N PHE A 81 -12.31 -3.81 -7.26
CA PHE A 81 -11.90 -3.52 -8.62
C PHE A 81 -12.74 -4.35 -9.59
N GLU A 82 -13.24 -3.72 -10.63
CA GLU A 82 -13.91 -4.38 -11.76
C GLU A 82 -13.04 -4.27 -13.00
N SER A 83 -12.70 -5.42 -13.61
CA SER A 83 -11.77 -5.50 -14.73
C SER A 83 -12.27 -4.84 -16.03
N GLY A 84 -13.52 -4.38 -16.05
CA GLY A 84 -14.16 -4.01 -17.30
C GLY A 84 -14.42 -5.24 -18.19
N ARG A 85 -15.09 -5.01 -19.33
CA ARG A 85 -15.39 -6.10 -20.28
C ARG A 85 -14.19 -6.34 -21.18
N LEU A 86 -13.56 -7.49 -21.01
CA LEU A 86 -12.45 -7.96 -21.82
C LEU A 86 -12.97 -8.83 -22.95
N LYS A 87 -12.61 -8.50 -24.20
CA LYS A 87 -12.89 -9.35 -25.37
C LYS A 87 -11.72 -10.32 -25.54
N VAL A 88 -12.00 -11.59 -25.39
CA VAL A 88 -11.01 -12.68 -25.47
C VAL A 88 -11.60 -13.87 -26.23
N ASN A 89 -10.74 -14.70 -26.79
CA ASN A 89 -11.15 -15.98 -27.33
C ASN A 89 -11.02 -17.03 -26.22
N GLU A 90 -12.08 -17.79 -26.01
CA GLU A 90 -12.04 -18.94 -25.12
C GLU A 90 -11.18 -20.10 -25.66
N LEU A 91 -11.11 -21.21 -24.91
CA LEU A 91 -10.29 -22.37 -25.27
C LEU A 91 -10.63 -22.93 -26.67
N ASP A 92 -11.92 -22.96 -27.06
CA ASP A 92 -12.40 -23.45 -28.36
C ASP A 92 -12.27 -22.40 -29.48
N GLY A 93 -11.74 -21.20 -29.18
CA GLY A 93 -11.49 -20.14 -30.13
C GLY A 93 -12.65 -19.18 -30.37
N SER A 94 -13.78 -19.36 -29.71
CA SER A 94 -14.92 -18.46 -29.83
C SER A 94 -14.70 -17.15 -29.09
N PRO A 95 -15.04 -15.98 -29.67
CA PRO A 95 -14.89 -14.69 -28.98
C PRO A 95 -15.97 -14.55 -27.89
N ILE A 96 -15.52 -14.23 -26.68
CA ILE A 96 -16.39 -13.96 -25.52
C ILE A 96 -16.04 -12.61 -24.90
N GLU A 97 -17.00 -12.02 -24.19
CA GLU A 97 -16.76 -10.87 -23.31
C GLU A 97 -16.82 -11.35 -21.86
N ILE A 98 -15.74 -11.10 -21.11
CA ILE A 98 -15.65 -11.50 -19.71
C ILE A 98 -15.29 -10.30 -18.84
N ALA A 99 -15.90 -10.20 -17.66
CA ALA A 99 -15.54 -9.24 -16.63
C ALA A 99 -15.53 -9.93 -15.27
N ALA A 100 -14.68 -9.46 -14.36
CA ALA A 100 -14.61 -9.95 -13.00
C ALA A 100 -14.53 -8.80 -12.00
N VAL A 101 -15.10 -9.02 -10.82
CA VAL A 101 -14.97 -8.15 -9.66
C VAL A 101 -14.04 -8.82 -8.66
N ILE A 102 -13.00 -8.09 -8.28
CA ILE A 102 -11.98 -8.54 -7.33
C ILE A 102 -12.07 -7.68 -6.07
N VAL A 103 -12.19 -8.33 -4.91
CA VAL A 103 -12.20 -7.69 -3.59
C VAL A 103 -10.88 -7.96 -2.92
N TRP A 104 -10.18 -6.92 -2.55
CA TRP A 104 -8.81 -7.02 -2.03
C TRP A 104 -8.50 -5.96 -0.97
N GLN A 105 -7.44 -6.18 -0.20
CA GLN A 105 -6.92 -5.25 0.78
C GLN A 105 -5.41 -5.39 0.92
N VAL A 106 -4.74 -4.33 1.39
CA VAL A 106 -3.32 -4.38 1.75
C VAL A 106 -3.20 -4.95 3.16
N VAL A 107 -2.43 -6.02 3.31
CA VAL A 107 -2.12 -6.66 4.62
C VAL A 107 -0.72 -6.27 5.07
N ASP A 108 0.26 -6.34 4.16
CA ASP A 108 1.61 -5.85 4.42
C ASP A 108 1.87 -4.53 3.68
N SER A 109 1.86 -3.45 4.47
CA SER A 109 2.03 -2.11 3.91
C SER A 109 3.48 -1.81 3.52
N ALA A 110 4.47 -2.51 4.11
CA ALA A 110 5.87 -2.35 3.74
C ALA A 110 6.13 -2.97 2.37
N GLU A 111 5.65 -4.19 2.12
CA GLU A 111 5.74 -4.83 0.81
C GLU A 111 5.04 -4.02 -0.28
N ALA A 112 3.84 -3.50 0.01
CA ALA A 112 3.10 -2.65 -0.93
C ALA A 112 3.82 -1.35 -1.30
N VAL A 113 4.71 -0.85 -0.44
CA VAL A 113 5.46 0.39 -0.66
C VAL A 113 6.80 0.14 -1.33
N TYR A 114 7.47 -0.98 -1.01
CA TYR A 114 8.86 -1.21 -1.42
C TYR A 114 9.03 -2.23 -2.53
N ASN A 115 8.12 -3.20 -2.66
CA ASN A 115 8.24 -4.24 -3.68
C ASN A 115 7.64 -3.81 -5.02
N VAL A 116 6.66 -2.89 -5.01
CA VAL A 116 6.00 -2.37 -6.22
C VAL A 116 5.94 -0.85 -6.18
N GLU A 117 6.00 -0.21 -7.34
CA GLU A 117 5.98 1.24 -7.43
C GLU A 117 4.57 1.81 -7.14
N ASP A 118 3.54 1.22 -7.73
CA ASP A 118 2.14 1.53 -7.51
C ASP A 118 1.34 0.23 -7.35
N TYR A 119 1.05 -0.11 -6.11
CA TYR A 119 0.33 -1.36 -5.79
C TYR A 119 -1.11 -1.36 -6.33
N GLU A 120 -1.77 -0.20 -6.49
CA GLU A 120 -3.12 -0.13 -7.05
C GLU A 120 -3.11 -0.49 -8.54
N SER A 121 -2.26 0.16 -9.32
CA SER A 121 -2.06 -0.17 -10.73
C SER A 121 -1.57 -1.60 -10.94
N PHE A 122 -0.69 -2.08 -10.06
CA PHE A 122 -0.21 -3.45 -10.10
C PHE A 122 -1.35 -4.45 -9.92
N VAL A 123 -2.23 -4.27 -8.93
CA VAL A 123 -3.41 -5.11 -8.73
C VAL A 123 -4.31 -5.11 -9.97
N HIS A 124 -4.56 -3.94 -10.58
CA HIS A 124 -5.40 -3.84 -11.76
C HIS A 124 -4.83 -4.61 -12.95
N ILE A 125 -3.54 -4.44 -13.24
CA ILE A 125 -2.88 -5.12 -14.36
C ILE A 125 -2.84 -6.64 -14.15
N GLN A 126 -2.51 -7.09 -12.94
CA GLN A 126 -2.49 -8.51 -12.61
C GLN A 126 -3.89 -9.14 -12.66
N ALA A 127 -4.90 -8.40 -12.20
CA ALA A 127 -6.30 -8.83 -12.25
C ALA A 127 -6.77 -9.04 -13.70
N GLU A 128 -6.57 -8.06 -14.59
CA GLU A 128 -6.93 -8.19 -16.00
C GLU A 128 -6.16 -9.33 -16.69
N SER A 129 -4.89 -9.48 -16.38
CA SER A 129 -4.07 -10.57 -16.91
C SER A 129 -4.58 -11.94 -16.46
N ALA A 130 -4.93 -12.09 -15.18
CA ALA A 130 -5.45 -13.34 -14.64
C ALA A 130 -6.83 -13.70 -15.25
N VAL A 131 -7.73 -12.72 -15.38
CA VAL A 131 -9.03 -12.91 -16.01
C VAL A 131 -8.87 -13.35 -17.47
N ARG A 132 -7.93 -12.75 -18.21
CA ARG A 132 -7.63 -13.14 -19.59
C ARG A 132 -7.08 -14.57 -19.67
N THR A 133 -6.13 -14.90 -18.82
CA THR A 133 -5.57 -16.28 -18.75
C THR A 133 -6.66 -17.29 -18.43
N MET A 134 -7.52 -16.97 -17.47
CA MET A 134 -8.65 -17.81 -17.07
C MET A 134 -9.60 -18.04 -18.26
N ALA A 135 -9.99 -16.99 -18.96
CA ALA A 135 -10.89 -17.09 -20.11
C ALA A 135 -10.33 -17.95 -21.24
N THR A 136 -9.02 -17.91 -21.47
CA THR A 136 -8.38 -18.74 -22.51
C THR A 136 -8.13 -20.19 -22.09
N SER A 137 -8.18 -20.47 -20.78
CA SER A 137 -7.89 -21.80 -20.22
C SER A 137 -9.11 -22.69 -20.09
N TYR A 138 -10.31 -22.12 -20.11
CA TYR A 138 -11.56 -22.86 -19.94
C TYR A 138 -12.50 -22.62 -21.13
N PRO A 139 -13.26 -23.68 -21.58
CA PRO A 139 -14.31 -23.50 -22.57
C PRO A 139 -15.49 -22.71 -21.97
N TYR A 140 -16.23 -22.01 -22.82
CA TYR A 140 -17.42 -21.25 -22.42
C TYR A 140 -18.52 -22.18 -21.87
N ASP A 141 -18.82 -23.25 -22.60
CA ASP A 141 -19.83 -24.25 -22.23
C ASP A 141 -19.23 -25.66 -22.16
N GLN A 142 -19.88 -26.52 -21.43
CA GLN A 142 -19.42 -27.90 -21.23
C GLN A 142 -19.72 -28.76 -22.48
N HIS A 143 -18.67 -29.19 -23.18
CA HIS A 143 -18.78 -30.09 -24.31
C HIS A 143 -18.42 -31.54 -23.94
N GLU A 144 -17.71 -31.75 -22.83
CA GLU A 144 -17.32 -33.08 -22.35
C GLU A 144 -17.60 -33.23 -20.85
N ASP A 145 -18.09 -34.40 -20.44
CA ASP A 145 -18.32 -34.71 -19.04
C ASP A 145 -17.01 -34.66 -18.22
N GLY A 146 -17.01 -33.87 -17.14
CA GLY A 146 -15.89 -33.78 -16.20
C GLY A 146 -14.90 -32.63 -16.44
N LYS A 147 -15.07 -31.80 -17.47
CA LYS A 147 -14.28 -30.61 -17.68
C LYS A 147 -14.99 -29.39 -17.11
N LEU A 148 -14.20 -28.50 -16.42
CA LEU A 148 -14.71 -27.23 -15.93
C LEU A 148 -14.97 -26.28 -17.10
N ALA A 149 -16.13 -25.62 -17.08
CA ALA A 149 -16.51 -24.62 -18.05
C ALA A 149 -16.90 -23.30 -17.36
N LEU A 150 -16.64 -22.18 -18.02
CA LEU A 150 -16.86 -20.85 -17.44
C LEU A 150 -18.30 -20.61 -17.00
N ARG A 151 -19.27 -21.09 -17.78
CA ARG A 151 -20.69 -20.89 -17.52
C ARG A 151 -21.26 -21.85 -16.47
N SER A 152 -20.97 -23.13 -16.56
CA SER A 152 -21.58 -24.17 -15.72
C SER A 152 -20.89 -24.33 -14.36
N HIS A 153 -19.61 -23.95 -14.24
CA HIS A 153 -18.79 -24.08 -13.04
C HIS A 153 -18.23 -22.75 -12.54
N ALA A 154 -19.04 -21.69 -12.62
CA ALA A 154 -18.61 -20.32 -12.29
C ALA A 154 -18.03 -20.17 -10.87
N ALA A 155 -18.53 -20.94 -9.89
CA ALA A 155 -18.03 -20.91 -8.52
C ALA A 155 -16.61 -21.49 -8.40
N GLU A 156 -16.35 -22.61 -9.05
CA GLU A 156 -15.04 -23.28 -9.05
C GLU A 156 -14.01 -22.45 -9.82
N VAL A 157 -14.40 -21.91 -10.97
CA VAL A 157 -13.57 -21.02 -11.78
C VAL A 157 -13.23 -19.73 -11.01
N SER A 158 -14.20 -19.15 -10.29
CA SER A 158 -13.96 -17.99 -9.42
C SER A 158 -12.98 -18.30 -8.29
N GLN A 159 -13.05 -19.51 -7.72
CA GLN A 159 -12.09 -19.95 -6.71
C GLN A 159 -10.66 -20.05 -7.29
N HIS A 160 -10.50 -20.64 -8.47
CA HIS A 160 -9.22 -20.73 -9.15
C HIS A 160 -8.67 -19.34 -9.48
N LEU A 161 -9.53 -18.42 -9.94
CA LEU A 161 -9.14 -17.04 -10.20
C LEU A 161 -8.64 -16.34 -8.94
N ARG A 162 -9.31 -16.52 -7.81
CA ARG A 162 -8.89 -15.97 -6.52
C ARG A 162 -7.53 -16.52 -6.10
N ASP A 163 -7.32 -17.83 -6.21
CA ASP A 163 -6.09 -18.47 -5.77
C ASP A 163 -4.90 -18.07 -6.67
N GLU A 164 -5.11 -17.97 -7.98
CA GLU A 164 -4.11 -17.47 -8.92
C GLU A 164 -3.75 -16.00 -8.67
N LEU A 165 -4.77 -15.17 -8.41
CA LEU A 165 -4.55 -13.76 -8.05
C LEU A 165 -3.81 -13.61 -6.73
N GLN A 166 -4.14 -14.43 -5.73
CA GLN A 166 -3.45 -14.40 -4.44
C GLN A 166 -1.96 -14.74 -4.59
N GLU A 167 -1.61 -15.72 -5.42
CA GLU A 167 -0.21 -16.06 -5.70
C GLU A 167 0.53 -14.90 -6.37
N ARG A 168 -0.08 -14.26 -7.37
CA ARG A 168 0.53 -13.13 -8.11
C ARG A 168 0.67 -11.86 -7.27
N LEU A 169 -0.24 -11.63 -6.32
CA LEU A 169 -0.29 -10.39 -5.53
C LEU A 169 0.36 -10.52 -4.15
N ALA A 170 0.78 -11.71 -3.74
CA ALA A 170 1.39 -11.96 -2.44
C ALA A 170 2.63 -11.09 -2.20
N ASP A 171 3.52 -11.00 -3.18
CA ASP A 171 4.76 -10.22 -3.08
C ASP A 171 4.54 -8.70 -3.02
N ALA A 172 3.35 -8.22 -3.35
CA ALA A 172 2.95 -6.83 -3.19
C ALA A 172 2.24 -6.55 -1.85
N GLY A 173 2.23 -7.50 -0.92
CA GLY A 173 1.58 -7.37 0.38
C GLY A 173 0.05 -7.25 0.31
N VAL A 174 -0.56 -7.73 -0.79
CA VAL A 174 -2.00 -7.67 -1.06
C VAL A 174 -2.64 -9.02 -0.78
N HIS A 175 -3.78 -8.98 -0.11
CA HIS A 175 -4.63 -10.15 0.12
C HIS A 175 -5.93 -10.03 -0.68
N VAL A 176 -6.22 -11.07 -1.47
CA VAL A 176 -7.45 -11.21 -2.25
C VAL A 176 -8.52 -11.90 -1.39
N LEU A 177 -9.57 -11.16 -1.06
CA LEU A 177 -10.69 -11.68 -0.26
C LEU A 177 -11.63 -12.50 -1.10
N ASP A 178 -11.96 -12.01 -2.30
CA ASP A 178 -12.90 -12.62 -3.22
C ASP A 178 -12.57 -12.23 -4.67
N ALA A 179 -12.87 -13.11 -5.60
CA ALA A 179 -12.80 -12.84 -7.03
C ALA A 179 -13.95 -13.56 -7.72
N ARG A 180 -14.79 -12.82 -8.42
CA ARG A 180 -15.98 -13.37 -9.08
C ARG A 180 -16.12 -12.86 -10.51
N ILE A 181 -16.54 -13.74 -11.39
CA ILE A 181 -16.96 -13.35 -12.73
C ILE A 181 -18.27 -12.56 -12.61
N SER A 182 -18.27 -11.32 -13.09
CA SER A 182 -19.44 -10.42 -13.05
C SER A 182 -20.22 -10.42 -14.35
N HIS A 183 -19.55 -10.72 -15.47
CA HIS A 183 -20.14 -10.77 -16.80
C HIS A 183 -19.45 -11.87 -17.62
N LEU A 184 -20.26 -12.61 -18.37
CA LEU A 184 -19.82 -13.68 -19.27
C LEU A 184 -20.75 -13.75 -20.48
#